data_f965cbdc8413f569c58f474f319674e8
#
_entry.id   f965cbdc8413f569c58f474f319674e8
#
_cell.length_a   1.000
_cell.length_b   1.000
_cell.length_c   1.000
_cell.angle_alpha   90.00
_cell.angle_beta   90.00
_cell.angle_gamma   90.00
#
_symmetry.space_group_name_H-M   'P 1'
#
loop_
_entity.id
_entity.type
_entity.pdbx_description
1 polymer ?
#
loop_
_entity_poly.entity_id
_entity_poly.type
_entity_poly.pdbx_seq_one_letter_code
_entity_poly.pdbx_strand_id
1 'polypeptide(L)'
;AFVWVIWQTESLHVLVHRLWQLVHGKQEITDPEVRAFIDEQTSLISFRLFAGVKVNSLEQARQLIQWAKHNGVQMRALSMCGELFDVELRQIRQHKLPSHLLQGLRLAGVAIGMLLFIVSTTALSLDQAFLTLKATQRTFAATATQAKSLRAVFPFGPEPLRIDDCSQPASLNATRTSFTENEVGILCGVLKDKDTAAFIKDSLKDQRWTCVLLIAFAIWLCWISFLAWATGYMAKHLAARRLDPSLPDSQLALDFGN
;
A
#
# COMPACT_ATOMS: atom_id res chain seq x y z
N ALA A 1 -4.80 0.03 13.19
CA ALA A 1 -4.60 1.16 14.13
C ALA A 1 -3.67 0.78 15.28
N PHE A 2 -3.93 -0.31 16.06
CA PHE A 2 -3.12 -0.71 17.21
C PHE A 2 -1.64 -1.00 16.86
N VAL A 3 -1.39 -1.80 15.83
CA VAL A 3 -0.02 -2.13 15.37
C VAL A 3 0.76 -0.87 14.96
N TRP A 4 0.09 0.10 14.33
CA TRP A 4 0.71 1.37 13.95
C TRP A 4 1.12 2.20 15.17
N VAL A 5 0.27 2.27 16.21
CA VAL A 5 0.58 2.99 17.45
C VAL A 5 1.78 2.37 18.16
N ILE A 6 1.82 1.04 18.27
CA ILE A 6 2.94 0.32 18.89
C ILE A 6 4.24 0.57 18.11
N TRP A 7 4.18 0.51 16.78
CA TRP A 7 5.34 0.76 15.92
C TRP A 7 5.86 2.21 16.01
N GLN A 8 4.94 3.18 16.11
CA GLN A 8 5.28 4.59 16.19
C GLN A 8 5.81 5.00 17.57
N THR A 9 5.33 4.37 18.64
CA THR A 9 5.72 4.73 20.02
C THR A 9 6.85 3.87 20.56
N GLU A 10 7.15 2.74 19.91
CA GLU A 10 8.10 1.71 20.40
C GLU A 10 7.79 1.24 21.84
N SER A 11 6.57 1.48 22.33
CA SER A 11 6.21 1.21 23.72
C SER A 11 4.77 0.71 23.85
N LEU A 12 4.65 -0.51 24.33
CA LEU A 12 3.39 -1.06 24.82
C LEU A 12 2.92 -0.33 26.11
N HIS A 13 3.83 0.38 26.77
CA HIS A 13 3.60 0.99 28.08
C HIS A 13 2.45 2.00 28.10
N VAL A 14 2.25 2.77 27.01
CA VAL A 14 1.15 3.74 26.91
C VAL A 14 -0.19 3.04 26.85
N LEU A 15 -0.29 1.96 26.09
CA LEU A 15 -1.50 1.16 25.98
C LEU A 15 -1.83 0.50 27.33
N VAL A 16 -0.83 -0.09 27.97
CA VAL A 16 -0.96 -0.72 29.29
C VAL A 16 -1.33 0.34 30.34
N HIS A 17 -0.70 1.52 30.32
CA HIS A 17 -1.01 2.59 31.26
C HIS A 17 -2.43 3.15 31.08
N ARG A 18 -2.88 3.33 29.85
CA ARG A 18 -4.27 3.74 29.55
C ARG A 18 -5.28 2.67 29.94
N LEU A 19 -4.97 1.40 29.68
CA LEU A 19 -5.80 0.26 30.09
C LEU A 19 -5.82 0.14 31.63
N TRP A 20 -4.69 0.34 32.29
CA TRP A 20 -4.58 0.37 33.74
C TRP A 20 -5.42 1.50 34.36
N GLN A 21 -5.38 2.70 33.81
CA GLN A 21 -6.19 3.82 34.26
C GLN A 21 -7.72 3.55 34.08
N LEU A 22 -8.09 2.80 33.03
CA LEU A 22 -9.48 2.41 32.75
C LEU A 22 -9.99 1.39 33.77
N VAL A 23 -9.10 0.47 34.24
CA VAL A 23 -9.47 -0.62 35.16
C VAL A 23 -9.36 -0.18 36.63
N HIS A 24 -8.36 0.61 36.99
CA HIS A 24 -8.06 0.94 38.41
C HIS A 24 -8.40 2.40 38.78
N GLY A 25 -8.96 3.19 37.85
CA GLY A 25 -9.26 4.60 38.08
C GLY A 25 -7.99 5.46 38.18
N LYS A 26 -8.17 6.74 38.54
CA LYS A 26 -7.07 7.66 38.81
C LYS A 26 -6.50 7.41 40.22
N GLN A 27 -5.77 6.32 40.41
CA GLN A 27 -4.92 6.22 41.61
C GLN A 27 -3.78 7.23 41.46
N GLU A 28 -3.79 8.27 42.28
CA GLU A 28 -2.70 9.23 42.34
C GLU A 28 -1.45 8.53 42.88
N ILE A 29 -0.42 8.54 42.06
CA ILE A 29 0.91 8.09 42.51
C ILE A 29 1.37 9.11 43.55
N THR A 30 1.53 8.62 44.78
CA THR A 30 1.78 9.48 45.95
C THR A 30 3.23 9.98 45.98
N ASP A 31 4.16 9.23 45.38
CA ASP A 31 5.57 9.61 45.35
C ASP A 31 5.81 10.68 44.27
N PRO A 32 6.31 11.88 44.64
CA PRO A 32 6.51 13.00 43.73
C PRO A 32 7.60 12.72 42.67
N GLU A 33 8.64 11.94 43.01
CA GLU A 33 9.73 11.63 42.11
C GLU A 33 9.29 10.64 41.03
N VAL A 34 8.52 9.60 41.43
CA VAL A 34 7.91 8.65 40.51
C VAL A 34 6.90 9.34 39.59
N ARG A 35 6.11 10.28 40.13
CA ARG A 35 5.15 11.07 39.36
C ARG A 35 5.86 11.91 38.30
N ALA A 36 6.91 12.65 38.66
CA ALA A 36 7.68 13.47 37.73
C ALA A 36 8.29 12.61 36.59
N PHE A 37 8.82 11.44 36.92
CA PHE A 37 9.35 10.50 35.93
C PHE A 37 8.25 10.03 34.94
N ILE A 38 7.08 9.66 35.46
CA ILE A 38 5.97 9.20 34.60
C ILE A 38 5.45 10.33 33.72
N ASP A 39 5.34 11.54 34.23
CA ASP A 39 4.90 12.71 33.47
C ASP A 39 5.91 13.06 32.36
N GLU A 40 7.20 12.92 32.61
CA GLU A 40 8.25 13.10 31.64
C GLU A 40 8.14 12.04 30.51
N GLN A 41 8.02 10.77 30.87
CA GLN A 41 7.88 9.67 29.90
C GLN A 41 6.60 9.81 29.08
N THR A 42 5.49 10.18 29.72
CA THR A 42 4.20 10.40 29.03
C THR A 42 4.29 11.55 28.03
N SER A 43 4.97 12.63 28.42
CA SER A 43 5.20 13.79 27.55
C SER A 43 6.08 13.43 26.35
N LEU A 44 7.15 12.66 26.58
CA LEU A 44 8.05 12.17 25.53
C LEU A 44 7.30 11.27 24.53
N ILE A 45 6.49 10.33 25.02
CA ILE A 45 5.68 9.43 24.17
C ILE A 45 4.64 10.23 23.40
N SER A 46 3.98 11.18 24.06
CA SER A 46 3.02 12.07 23.39
C SER A 46 3.69 12.86 22.27
N PHE A 47 4.89 13.41 22.50
CA PHE A 47 5.66 14.08 21.47
C PHE A 47 5.98 13.15 20.30
N ARG A 48 6.50 11.93 20.55
CA ARG A 48 6.78 10.94 19.49
C ARG A 48 5.52 10.63 18.66
N LEU A 49 4.37 10.48 19.33
CA LEU A 49 3.10 10.19 18.67
C LEU A 49 2.62 11.34 17.78
N PHE A 50 2.63 12.58 18.28
CA PHE A 50 2.12 13.74 17.55
C PHE A 50 3.12 14.28 16.52
N ALA A 51 4.41 14.34 16.87
CA ALA A 51 5.45 14.82 15.98
C ALA A 51 5.90 13.76 14.96
N GLY A 52 5.73 12.47 15.28
CA GLY A 52 6.16 11.36 14.44
C GLY A 52 7.67 11.22 14.34
N VAL A 53 8.43 11.85 15.22
CA VAL A 53 9.90 11.84 15.25
C VAL A 53 10.38 11.13 16.51
N LYS A 54 11.31 10.22 16.36
CA LYS A 54 11.90 9.48 17.47
C LYS A 54 12.98 10.32 18.15
N VAL A 55 12.70 10.79 19.36
CA VAL A 55 13.62 11.51 20.25
C VAL A 55 13.83 10.72 21.53
N ASN A 56 15.00 10.84 22.15
CA ASN A 56 15.37 10.06 23.33
C ASN A 56 15.08 10.77 24.66
N SER A 57 14.95 12.10 24.64
CA SER A 57 14.66 12.90 25.82
C SER A 57 13.78 14.10 25.50
N LEU A 58 13.12 14.69 26.50
CA LEU A 58 12.35 15.92 26.34
C LEU A 58 13.23 17.11 25.95
N GLU A 59 14.46 17.15 26.43
CA GLU A 59 15.42 18.17 26.06
C GLU A 59 15.74 18.11 24.56
N GLN A 60 16.00 16.93 24.04
CA GLN A 60 16.19 16.70 22.59
C GLN A 60 14.95 17.12 21.79
N ALA A 61 13.75 16.85 22.32
CA ALA A 61 12.50 17.29 21.68
C ALA A 61 12.40 18.82 21.61
N ARG A 62 12.71 19.52 22.70
CA ARG A 62 12.71 20.99 22.75
C ARG A 62 13.71 21.59 21.78
N GLN A 63 14.94 21.07 21.77
CA GLN A 63 15.99 21.51 20.84
C GLN A 63 15.57 21.29 19.38
N LEU A 64 14.96 20.15 19.08
CA LEU A 64 14.45 19.86 17.73
C LEU A 64 13.34 20.83 17.31
N ILE A 65 12.41 21.17 18.23
CA ILE A 65 11.36 22.16 17.96
C ILE A 65 11.94 23.52 17.66
N GLN A 66 12.90 23.98 18.48
CA GLN A 66 13.56 25.26 18.28
C GLN A 66 14.31 25.32 16.96
N TRP A 67 15.08 24.30 16.67
CA TRP A 67 15.79 24.16 15.40
C TRP A 67 14.84 24.16 14.20
N ALA A 68 13.73 23.41 14.28
CA ALA A 68 12.74 23.32 13.21
C ALA A 68 12.08 24.69 12.96
N LYS A 69 11.75 25.44 14.03
CA LYS A 69 11.23 26.81 13.94
C LYS A 69 12.24 27.75 13.30
N HIS A 70 13.50 27.71 13.72
CA HIS A 70 14.56 28.56 13.17
C HIS A 70 14.76 28.31 11.67
N ASN A 71 14.77 27.08 11.24
CA ASN A 71 14.96 26.71 9.84
C ASN A 71 13.65 26.71 9.01
N GLY A 72 12.51 27.07 9.59
CA GLY A 72 11.22 27.09 8.91
C GLY A 72 10.79 25.69 8.40
N VAL A 73 11.17 24.61 9.13
CA VAL A 73 10.88 23.23 8.77
C VAL A 73 9.70 22.72 9.58
N GLN A 74 8.71 22.16 8.92
CA GLN A 74 7.58 21.53 9.60
C GLN A 74 7.98 20.18 10.21
N MET A 75 7.54 19.90 11.44
CA MET A 75 7.78 18.61 12.11
C MET A 75 7.30 17.41 11.30
N ARG A 76 6.18 17.57 10.57
CA ARG A 76 5.67 16.53 9.66
C ARG A 76 6.66 16.17 8.54
N ALA A 77 7.40 17.16 8.02
CA ALA A 77 8.42 16.89 7.00
C ALA A 77 9.58 16.06 7.56
N LEU A 78 9.99 16.34 8.81
CA LEU A 78 11.00 15.56 9.52
C LEU A 78 10.53 14.13 9.78
N SER A 79 9.30 13.98 10.25
CA SER A 79 8.67 12.67 10.45
C SER A 79 8.65 11.83 9.16
N MET A 80 8.35 12.44 8.02
CA MET A 80 8.35 11.75 6.73
C MET A 80 9.74 11.32 6.27
N CYS A 81 10.81 11.94 6.73
CA CYS A 81 12.17 11.50 6.44
C CYS A 81 12.56 10.22 7.20
N GLY A 82 11.88 9.90 8.30
CA GLY A 82 12.15 8.71 9.10
C GLY A 82 13.62 8.58 9.48
N GLU A 83 14.21 7.43 9.23
CA GLU A 83 15.61 7.13 9.57
C GLU A 83 16.66 7.90 8.75
N LEU A 84 16.25 8.58 7.68
CA LEU A 84 17.15 9.40 6.86
C LEU A 84 17.50 10.73 7.54
N PHE A 85 16.73 11.16 8.55
CA PHE A 85 17.02 12.33 9.35
C PHE A 85 17.71 11.93 10.66
N ASP A 86 18.87 12.51 10.90
CA ASP A 86 19.59 12.35 12.16
C ASP A 86 19.16 13.45 13.14
N VAL A 87 18.49 13.02 14.20
CA VAL A 87 17.94 13.94 15.21
C VAL A 87 19.04 14.57 16.07
N GLU A 88 20.14 13.85 16.31
CA GLU A 88 21.25 14.35 17.13
C GLU A 88 22.07 15.40 16.36
N LEU A 89 22.42 15.07 15.12
CA LEU A 89 23.17 15.99 14.26
C LEU A 89 22.29 17.03 13.55
N ARG A 90 20.96 16.89 13.61
CA ARG A 90 19.97 17.74 12.93
C ARG A 90 20.22 17.87 11.44
N GLN A 91 20.67 16.79 10.83
CA GLN A 91 21.05 16.73 9.42
C GLN A 91 20.44 15.52 8.73
N ILE A 92 20.33 15.61 7.42
CA ILE A 92 19.99 14.44 6.59
C ILE A 92 21.25 13.59 6.39
N ARG A 93 21.14 12.30 6.63
CA ARG A 93 22.20 11.31 6.41
C ARG A 93 22.44 11.14 4.91
N GLN A 94 23.29 11.99 4.33
CA GLN A 94 23.54 12.04 2.88
C GLN A 94 23.95 10.69 2.29
N HIS A 95 24.75 9.90 3.03
CA HIS A 95 25.20 8.58 2.58
C HIS A 95 24.07 7.52 2.48
N LYS A 96 22.90 7.76 3.14
CA LYS A 96 21.72 6.90 3.06
C LYS A 96 20.67 7.37 2.06
N LEU A 97 20.89 8.51 1.41
CA LEU A 97 19.92 9.02 0.44
C LEU A 97 19.80 8.06 -0.76
N PRO A 98 18.56 7.73 -1.17
CA PRO A 98 18.36 6.84 -2.29
C PRO A 98 18.88 7.46 -3.59
N SER A 99 19.53 6.66 -4.42
CA SER A 99 19.95 7.09 -5.76
C SER A 99 18.72 7.47 -6.63
N HIS A 100 18.94 8.16 -7.74
CA HIS A 100 17.87 8.49 -8.67
C HIS A 100 17.24 7.23 -9.28
N LEU A 101 18.06 6.20 -9.56
CA LEU A 101 17.58 4.92 -10.07
C LEU A 101 16.66 4.22 -9.06
N LEU A 102 17.05 4.18 -7.78
CA LEU A 102 16.25 3.57 -6.73
C LEU A 102 14.93 4.33 -6.54
N GLN A 103 14.96 5.66 -6.65
CA GLN A 103 13.75 6.48 -6.56
C GLN A 103 12.81 6.22 -7.75
N GLY A 104 13.36 6.07 -8.97
CA GLY A 104 12.60 5.67 -10.15
C GLY A 104 12.01 4.28 -10.03
N LEU A 105 12.76 3.30 -9.49
CA LEU A 105 12.28 1.94 -9.25
C LEU A 105 11.10 1.91 -8.25
N ARG A 106 11.16 2.72 -7.20
CA ARG A 106 10.05 2.86 -6.24
C ARG A 106 8.80 3.43 -6.89
N LEU A 107 8.95 4.44 -7.75
CA LEU A 107 7.84 5.00 -8.51
C LEU A 107 7.27 3.99 -9.52
N ALA A 108 8.14 3.21 -10.19
CA ALA A 108 7.71 2.11 -11.05
C ALA A 108 6.93 1.04 -10.27
N GLY A 109 7.32 0.75 -9.02
CA GLY A 109 6.58 -0.14 -8.13
C GLY A 109 5.14 0.34 -7.87
N VAL A 110 4.93 1.64 -7.68
CA VAL A 110 3.59 2.24 -7.57
C VAL A 110 2.81 2.05 -8.87
N ALA A 111 3.41 2.33 -10.02
CA ALA A 111 2.76 2.20 -11.31
C ALA A 111 2.36 0.74 -11.61
N ILE A 112 3.24 -0.21 -11.32
CA ILE A 112 2.96 -1.66 -11.47
C ILE A 112 1.83 -2.08 -10.52
N GLY A 113 1.86 -1.65 -9.26
CA GLY A 113 0.80 -1.95 -8.31
C GLY A 113 -0.56 -1.38 -8.75
N MET A 114 -0.60 -0.16 -9.28
CA MET A 114 -1.82 0.42 -9.84
C MET A 114 -2.33 -0.36 -11.07
N LEU A 115 -1.43 -0.77 -11.96
CA LEU A 115 -1.78 -1.58 -13.12
C LEU A 115 -2.39 -2.92 -12.71
N LEU A 116 -1.74 -3.62 -11.77
CA LEU A 116 -2.24 -4.88 -11.22
C LEU A 116 -3.60 -4.70 -10.55
N PHE A 117 -3.80 -3.62 -9.81
CA PHE A 117 -5.08 -3.29 -9.19
C PHE A 117 -6.18 -3.12 -10.23
N ILE A 118 -5.94 -2.32 -11.29
CA ILE A 118 -6.90 -2.08 -12.37
C ILE A 118 -7.24 -3.39 -13.09
N VAL A 119 -6.23 -4.16 -13.49
CA VAL A 119 -6.42 -5.43 -14.21
C VAL A 119 -7.20 -6.43 -13.35
N SER A 120 -6.84 -6.58 -12.06
CA SER A 120 -7.51 -7.54 -11.18
C SER A 120 -8.95 -7.12 -10.87
N THR A 121 -9.21 -5.81 -10.70
CA THR A 121 -10.57 -5.30 -10.49
C THR A 121 -11.44 -5.46 -11.72
N THR A 122 -10.89 -5.22 -12.91
CA THR A 122 -11.58 -5.46 -14.18
C THR A 122 -11.88 -6.95 -14.36
N ALA A 123 -10.93 -7.83 -14.10
CA ALA A 123 -11.13 -9.27 -14.17
C ALA A 123 -12.17 -9.78 -13.17
N LEU A 124 -12.23 -9.18 -11.97
CA LEU A 124 -13.23 -9.51 -10.95
C LEU A 124 -14.65 -9.10 -11.36
N SER A 125 -14.79 -7.99 -12.10
CA SER A 125 -16.10 -7.49 -12.57
C SER A 125 -16.63 -8.23 -13.80
N LEU A 126 -15.78 -9.05 -14.46
CA LEU A 126 -16.20 -9.86 -15.59
C LEU A 126 -16.79 -11.20 -15.08
N ASP A 127 -18.04 -11.48 -15.44
CA ASP A 127 -18.70 -12.78 -15.16
C ASP A 127 -18.30 -13.85 -16.21
N GLN A 128 -17.01 -13.94 -16.51
CA GLN A 128 -16.45 -14.83 -17.53
C GLN A 128 -15.24 -15.58 -16.95
N ALA A 129 -15.26 -16.91 -17.06
CA ALA A 129 -14.11 -17.72 -16.69
C ALA A 129 -13.06 -17.71 -17.80
N PHE A 130 -11.82 -17.43 -17.49
CA PHE A 130 -10.70 -17.54 -18.42
C PHE A 130 -10.20 -18.98 -18.42
N LEU A 131 -10.40 -19.68 -19.54
CA LEU A 131 -10.03 -21.07 -19.72
C LEU A 131 -9.04 -21.22 -20.87
N THR A 132 -8.23 -22.27 -20.84
CA THR A 132 -7.28 -22.58 -21.93
C THR A 132 -7.65 -23.91 -22.57
N LEU A 133 -7.82 -23.89 -23.88
CA LEU A 133 -8.09 -25.09 -24.65
C LEU A 133 -6.81 -25.94 -24.72
N LYS A 134 -6.82 -27.15 -24.17
CA LYS A 134 -5.63 -28.01 -24.11
C LYS A 134 -5.09 -28.40 -25.48
N ALA A 135 -5.97 -28.55 -26.48
CA ALA A 135 -5.60 -28.97 -27.83
C ALA A 135 -4.76 -27.89 -28.58
N THR A 136 -5.07 -26.61 -28.39
CA THR A 136 -4.43 -25.50 -29.14
C THR A 136 -3.70 -24.52 -28.25
N GLN A 137 -3.70 -24.76 -26.93
CA GLN A 137 -3.11 -23.83 -25.91
C GLN A 137 -3.68 -22.40 -26.01
N ARG A 138 -4.84 -22.24 -26.58
CA ARG A 138 -5.49 -20.95 -26.78
C ARG A 138 -6.37 -20.60 -25.60
N THR A 139 -6.16 -19.44 -25.03
CA THR A 139 -6.98 -18.92 -23.93
C THR A 139 -8.23 -18.25 -24.49
N PHE A 140 -9.37 -18.47 -23.84
CA PHE A 140 -10.67 -17.90 -24.19
C PHE A 140 -11.45 -17.58 -22.91
N ALA A 141 -12.40 -16.68 -23.01
CA ALA A 141 -13.32 -16.35 -21.92
C ALA A 141 -14.64 -17.11 -22.15
N ALA A 142 -15.10 -17.84 -21.14
CA ALA A 142 -16.32 -18.65 -21.20
C ALA A 142 -17.34 -18.22 -20.15
N THR A 143 -18.61 -18.26 -20.57
CA THR A 143 -19.78 -18.29 -19.67
C THR A 143 -20.54 -19.59 -19.89
N ALA A 144 -21.59 -19.83 -19.11
CA ALA A 144 -22.41 -21.03 -19.27
C ALA A 144 -23.05 -21.16 -20.69
N THR A 145 -23.17 -20.09 -21.45
CA THR A 145 -23.89 -20.06 -22.75
C THR A 145 -23.07 -19.57 -23.92
N GLN A 146 -21.86 -19.05 -23.70
CA GLN A 146 -21.03 -18.48 -24.76
C GLN A 146 -19.54 -18.58 -24.48
N ALA A 147 -18.75 -18.69 -25.53
CA ALA A 147 -17.30 -18.64 -25.51
C ALA A 147 -16.81 -17.45 -26.35
N LYS A 148 -15.87 -16.67 -25.81
CA LYS A 148 -15.27 -15.50 -26.45
C LYS A 148 -13.78 -15.68 -26.60
N SER A 149 -13.22 -15.35 -27.76
CA SER A 149 -11.77 -15.22 -27.87
C SER A 149 -11.28 -14.02 -27.03
N LEU A 150 -10.03 -14.01 -26.55
CA LEU A 150 -9.49 -12.88 -25.82
C LEU A 150 -9.56 -11.57 -26.59
N ARG A 151 -9.51 -11.63 -27.92
CA ARG A 151 -9.68 -10.44 -28.78
C ARG A 151 -11.11 -9.89 -28.74
N ALA A 152 -12.11 -10.72 -28.42
CA ALA A 152 -13.52 -10.31 -28.30
C ALA A 152 -13.86 -9.65 -26.96
N VAL A 153 -12.94 -9.61 -26.02
CA VAL A 153 -13.09 -8.89 -24.74
C VAL A 153 -12.98 -7.37 -24.98
N PHE A 154 -12.28 -6.94 -26.04
CA PHE A 154 -12.17 -5.54 -26.42
C PHE A 154 -13.36 -5.10 -27.27
N PRO A 155 -13.82 -3.82 -27.16
CA PRO A 155 -14.90 -3.27 -27.94
C PRO A 155 -14.56 -3.28 -29.39
N PHE A 156 -14.84 -3.91 -30.32
CA PHE A 156 -14.46 -4.13 -31.73
C PHE A 156 -13.83 -5.51 -31.99
N GLY A 157 -13.92 -6.43 -31.03
CA GLY A 157 -13.45 -7.81 -31.23
C GLY A 157 -14.46 -8.66 -32.01
N PRO A 158 -14.06 -9.88 -32.42
CA PRO A 158 -14.92 -10.84 -33.10
C PRO A 158 -16.10 -11.26 -32.22
N GLU A 159 -17.18 -11.71 -32.85
CA GLU A 159 -18.40 -12.12 -32.16
C GLU A 159 -18.16 -13.31 -31.21
N PRO A 160 -18.90 -13.44 -30.10
CA PRO A 160 -18.86 -14.61 -29.25
C PRO A 160 -19.51 -15.81 -29.93
N LEU A 161 -18.96 -17.00 -29.71
CA LEU A 161 -19.62 -18.26 -30.07
C LEU A 161 -20.70 -18.57 -29.02
N ARG A 162 -21.94 -18.59 -29.42
CA ARG A 162 -23.09 -18.91 -28.56
C ARG A 162 -23.50 -20.38 -28.73
N ILE A 163 -24.16 -20.94 -27.73
CA ILE A 163 -24.67 -22.30 -27.78
C ILE A 163 -25.64 -22.50 -28.96
N ASP A 164 -26.42 -21.50 -29.32
CA ASP A 164 -27.37 -21.53 -30.45
C ASP A 164 -26.66 -21.61 -31.79
N ASP A 165 -25.48 -21.03 -31.92
CA ASP A 165 -24.65 -21.06 -33.13
C ASP A 165 -24.09 -22.45 -33.40
N CYS A 166 -24.08 -23.35 -32.38
CA CYS A 166 -23.60 -24.74 -32.53
C CYS A 166 -24.53 -25.64 -33.35
N SER A 167 -25.65 -25.14 -33.84
CA SER A 167 -26.49 -25.79 -34.83
C SER A 167 -26.06 -25.49 -36.28
N GLN A 168 -25.20 -24.50 -36.48
CA GLN A 168 -24.71 -24.06 -37.78
C GLN A 168 -23.38 -24.77 -38.13
N PRO A 169 -23.00 -24.79 -39.44
CA PRO A 169 -21.71 -25.36 -39.87
C PRO A 169 -20.52 -24.70 -39.16
N ALA A 170 -19.55 -25.49 -38.72
CA ALA A 170 -18.36 -25.00 -38.02
C ALA A 170 -17.55 -23.96 -38.81
N SER A 171 -17.50 -24.09 -40.14
CA SER A 171 -16.82 -23.16 -41.04
C SER A 171 -17.40 -21.72 -40.96
N LEU A 172 -18.73 -21.63 -40.87
CA LEU A 172 -19.41 -20.32 -40.75
C LEU A 172 -19.09 -19.65 -39.41
N ASN A 173 -19.13 -20.39 -38.34
CA ASN A 173 -18.81 -19.92 -37.02
C ASN A 173 -17.32 -19.53 -36.86
N ALA A 174 -16.42 -20.28 -37.52
CA ALA A 174 -14.99 -19.99 -37.52
C ALA A 174 -14.67 -18.58 -38.11
N THR A 175 -15.35 -18.19 -39.19
CA THR A 175 -15.15 -16.88 -39.81
C THR A 175 -15.63 -15.72 -38.93
N ARG A 176 -16.70 -15.90 -38.16
CA ARG A 176 -17.31 -14.88 -37.30
C ARG A 176 -16.60 -14.71 -35.95
N THR A 177 -16.12 -15.82 -35.36
CA THR A 177 -15.66 -15.86 -33.96
C THR A 177 -14.14 -15.83 -33.81
N SER A 178 -13.38 -15.88 -34.91
CA SER A 178 -11.90 -16.07 -34.97
C SER A 178 -11.39 -17.35 -34.28
N PHE A 179 -12.24 -18.31 -34.01
CA PHE A 179 -11.83 -19.68 -33.66
C PHE A 179 -11.61 -20.50 -34.95
N THR A 180 -10.77 -21.49 -34.91
CA THR A 180 -10.63 -22.47 -36.01
C THR A 180 -11.84 -23.40 -36.04
N GLU A 181 -12.13 -24.06 -37.19
CA GLU A 181 -13.23 -25.01 -37.30
C GLU A 181 -13.14 -26.13 -36.25
N ASN A 182 -11.94 -26.61 -36.01
CA ASN A 182 -11.68 -27.64 -35.01
C ASN A 182 -11.98 -27.14 -33.59
N GLU A 183 -11.55 -25.91 -33.26
CA GLU A 183 -11.85 -25.25 -31.98
C GLU A 183 -13.35 -25.06 -31.79
N VAL A 184 -14.07 -24.62 -32.83
CA VAL A 184 -15.53 -24.47 -32.78
C VAL A 184 -16.21 -25.81 -32.48
N GLY A 185 -15.76 -26.91 -33.10
CA GLY A 185 -16.28 -28.25 -32.82
C GLY A 185 -16.10 -28.67 -31.36
N ILE A 186 -14.91 -28.45 -30.81
CA ILE A 186 -14.61 -28.77 -29.41
C ILE A 186 -15.42 -27.88 -28.47
N LEU A 187 -15.45 -26.54 -28.72
CA LEU A 187 -16.18 -25.58 -27.89
C LEU A 187 -17.68 -25.83 -27.87
N CYS A 188 -18.27 -26.22 -29.03
CA CYS A 188 -19.67 -26.59 -29.10
C CYS A 188 -19.97 -27.90 -28.34
N GLY A 189 -19.04 -28.86 -28.32
CA GLY A 189 -19.15 -30.04 -27.47
C GLY A 189 -19.17 -29.67 -25.99
N VAL A 190 -18.25 -28.81 -25.58
CA VAL A 190 -18.12 -28.30 -24.20
C VAL A 190 -19.37 -27.49 -23.79
N LEU A 191 -19.86 -26.57 -24.64
CA LEU A 191 -21.02 -25.73 -24.30
C LEU A 191 -22.35 -26.51 -24.20
N LYS A 192 -22.47 -27.65 -24.88
CA LYS A 192 -23.66 -28.52 -24.82
C LYS A 192 -23.64 -29.49 -23.62
N ASP A 193 -22.48 -29.67 -23.00
CA ASP A 193 -22.34 -30.57 -21.87
C ASP A 193 -22.89 -29.90 -20.59
N LYS A 194 -23.79 -30.57 -19.88
CA LYS A 194 -24.44 -30.09 -18.66
C LYS A 194 -23.45 -29.88 -17.50
N ASP A 195 -22.36 -30.64 -17.44
CA ASP A 195 -21.37 -30.57 -16.38
C ASP A 195 -20.46 -29.36 -16.56
N THR A 196 -20.38 -28.82 -17.77
CA THR A 196 -19.58 -27.63 -18.09
C THR A 196 -20.05 -26.38 -17.34
N ALA A 197 -21.34 -26.20 -17.14
CA ALA A 197 -21.88 -25.07 -16.41
C ALA A 197 -21.42 -25.07 -14.92
N ALA A 198 -21.38 -26.25 -14.30
CA ALA A 198 -20.87 -26.38 -12.93
C ALA A 198 -19.36 -26.11 -12.87
N PHE A 199 -18.59 -26.67 -13.81
CA PHE A 199 -17.15 -26.43 -13.93
C PHE A 199 -16.80 -24.95 -14.12
N ILE A 200 -17.53 -24.25 -15.00
CA ILE A 200 -17.31 -22.80 -15.22
C ILE A 200 -17.59 -22.01 -13.94
N LYS A 201 -18.64 -22.36 -13.19
CA LYS A 201 -18.99 -21.71 -11.92
C LYS A 201 -17.90 -21.89 -10.86
N ASP A 202 -17.35 -23.09 -10.75
CA ASP A 202 -16.26 -23.36 -9.80
C ASP A 202 -14.97 -22.63 -10.23
N SER A 203 -14.63 -22.66 -11.52
CA SER A 203 -13.49 -21.93 -12.07
C SER A 203 -13.62 -20.41 -11.84
N LEU A 204 -14.82 -19.83 -11.97
CA LEU A 204 -15.10 -18.44 -11.67
C LEU A 204 -14.87 -18.12 -10.19
N LYS A 205 -15.29 -19.03 -9.30
CA LYS A 205 -15.08 -18.85 -7.87
C LYS A 205 -13.59 -18.80 -7.52
N ASP A 206 -12.81 -19.73 -8.07
CA ASP A 206 -11.36 -19.77 -7.85
C ASP A 206 -10.65 -18.54 -8.45
N GLN A 207 -11.07 -18.13 -9.65
CA GLN A 207 -10.57 -16.90 -10.28
C GLN A 207 -10.88 -15.66 -9.44
N ARG A 208 -12.09 -15.54 -8.89
CA ARG A 208 -12.47 -14.43 -8.02
C ARG A 208 -11.61 -14.37 -6.76
N TRP A 209 -11.35 -15.52 -6.12
CA TRP A 209 -10.45 -15.55 -4.96
C TRP A 209 -9.03 -15.13 -5.33
N THR A 210 -8.52 -15.61 -6.47
CA THR A 210 -7.21 -15.19 -6.98
C THR A 210 -7.16 -13.67 -7.24
N CYS A 211 -8.20 -13.10 -7.86
CA CYS A 211 -8.28 -11.64 -8.08
C CYS A 211 -8.32 -10.86 -6.76
N VAL A 212 -9.04 -11.33 -5.74
CA VAL A 212 -9.07 -10.68 -4.42
C VAL A 212 -7.68 -10.68 -3.78
N LEU A 213 -6.96 -11.79 -3.83
CA LEU A 213 -5.58 -11.87 -3.33
C LEU A 213 -4.63 -10.94 -4.10
N LEU A 214 -4.76 -10.88 -5.43
CA LEU A 214 -3.97 -9.98 -6.27
C LEU A 214 -4.28 -8.50 -5.97
N ILE A 215 -5.53 -8.14 -5.71
CA ILE A 215 -5.93 -6.78 -5.30
C ILE A 215 -5.29 -6.43 -3.96
N ALA A 216 -5.35 -7.32 -2.97
CA ALA A 216 -4.71 -7.11 -1.67
C ALA A 216 -3.19 -6.92 -1.80
N PHE A 217 -2.53 -7.75 -2.62
CA PHE A 217 -1.11 -7.63 -2.93
C PHE A 217 -0.78 -6.33 -3.66
N ALA A 218 -1.58 -5.92 -4.64
CA ALA A 218 -1.41 -4.68 -5.38
C ALA A 218 -1.50 -3.44 -4.47
N ILE A 219 -2.47 -3.41 -3.56
CA ILE A 219 -2.62 -2.35 -2.55
C ILE A 219 -1.39 -2.30 -1.64
N TRP A 220 -0.95 -3.45 -1.15
CA TRP A 220 0.24 -3.54 -0.30
C TRP A 220 1.50 -3.07 -1.03
N LEU A 221 1.71 -3.48 -2.29
CA LEU A 221 2.83 -3.06 -3.11
C LEU A 221 2.83 -1.55 -3.37
N CYS A 222 1.67 -0.99 -3.73
CA CYS A 222 1.49 0.46 -3.89
C CYS A 222 1.85 1.20 -2.60
N TRP A 223 1.35 0.75 -1.47
CA TRP A 223 1.55 1.37 -0.17
C TRP A 223 3.02 1.42 0.23
N ILE A 224 3.72 0.28 0.19
CA ILE A 224 5.14 0.21 0.54
C ILE A 224 6.00 1.05 -0.43
N SER A 225 5.75 0.92 -1.74
CA SER A 225 6.49 1.65 -2.75
C SER A 225 6.29 3.15 -2.63
N PHE A 226 5.05 3.59 -2.36
CA PHE A 226 4.72 5.00 -2.16
C PHE A 226 5.38 5.57 -0.90
N LEU A 227 5.30 4.87 0.24
CA LEU A 227 5.96 5.30 1.48
C LEU A 227 7.46 5.43 1.28
N ALA A 228 8.10 4.42 0.67
CA ALA A 228 9.53 4.45 0.42
C ALA A 228 9.94 5.57 -0.54
N TRP A 229 9.12 5.85 -1.57
CA TRP A 229 9.33 6.97 -2.49
C TRP A 229 9.17 8.31 -1.78
N ALA A 230 8.08 8.50 -1.02
CA ALA A 230 7.77 9.74 -0.30
C ALA A 230 8.87 10.08 0.72
N THR A 231 9.33 9.10 1.50
CA THR A 231 10.44 9.26 2.45
C THR A 231 11.71 9.73 1.75
N GLY A 232 12.09 9.08 0.64
CA GLY A 232 13.28 9.47 -0.11
C GLY A 232 13.14 10.83 -0.79
N TYR A 233 11.96 11.17 -1.29
CA TYR A 233 11.67 12.48 -1.89
C TYR A 233 11.79 13.61 -0.88
N MET A 234 11.15 13.47 0.29
CA MET A 234 11.19 14.48 1.35
C MET A 234 12.61 14.67 1.90
N ALA A 235 13.34 13.57 2.10
CA ALA A 235 14.73 13.65 2.56
C ALA A 235 15.62 14.39 1.55
N LYS A 236 15.49 14.13 0.25
CA LYS A 236 16.22 14.87 -0.81
C LYS A 236 15.84 16.34 -0.83
N HIS A 237 14.55 16.65 -0.71
CA HIS A 237 14.06 18.01 -0.71
C HIS A 237 14.60 18.80 0.49
N LEU A 238 14.65 18.16 1.68
CA LEU A 238 15.24 18.79 2.87
C LEU A 238 16.77 18.90 2.76
N ALA A 239 17.45 17.90 2.21
CA ALA A 239 18.90 17.94 2.00
C ALA A 239 19.32 19.05 1.01
N ALA A 240 18.46 19.37 0.02
CA ALA A 240 18.70 20.46 -0.93
C ALA A 240 18.55 21.87 -0.29
N ARG A 241 17.84 22.00 0.83
CA ARG A 241 17.78 23.23 1.58
C ARG A 241 19.06 23.39 2.41
N ARG A 242 19.65 24.58 2.40
CA ARG A 242 20.80 24.90 3.26
C ARG A 242 20.26 25.12 4.69
N LEU A 243 20.02 24.02 5.41
CA LEU A 243 19.58 24.03 6.79
C LEU A 243 20.80 24.27 7.68
N ASP A 244 20.68 25.21 8.61
CA ASP A 244 21.71 25.44 9.61
C ASP A 244 21.59 24.36 10.71
N PRO A 245 22.62 23.54 10.93
CA PRO A 245 22.59 22.54 11.99
C PRO A 245 22.76 23.15 13.39
N SER A 246 23.25 24.38 13.48
CA SER A 246 23.41 25.06 14.77
C SER A 246 22.05 25.32 15.40
N LEU A 247 22.01 25.21 16.72
CA LEU A 247 20.92 25.82 17.46
C LEU A 247 21.13 27.36 17.37
N PRO A 248 20.06 28.16 17.21
CA PRO A 248 20.16 29.56 17.49
C PRO A 248 20.72 29.64 18.91
N ASP A 249 21.81 30.41 19.08
CA ASP A 249 22.32 30.70 20.40
C ASP A 249 21.12 31.09 21.23
N SER A 250 20.69 30.21 22.09
CA SER A 250 19.66 30.50 23.03
C SER A 250 20.30 31.50 23.98
N GLN A 251 20.16 32.74 23.66
CA GLN A 251 20.02 33.76 24.67
C GLN A 251 18.75 33.42 25.49
N LEU A 252 18.77 32.28 26.11
CA LEU A 252 18.12 32.03 27.36
C LEU A 252 18.99 32.73 28.43
N ALA A 253 19.26 34.00 28.24
CA ALA A 253 19.17 34.93 29.34
C ALA A 253 17.70 34.84 29.79
N LEU A 254 17.42 33.84 30.62
CA LEU A 254 16.33 33.90 31.56
C LEU A 254 16.70 35.13 32.41
N ASP A 255 16.23 36.28 31.96
CA ASP A 255 16.11 37.48 32.76
C ASP A 255 15.10 37.11 33.86
N PHE A 256 15.62 36.43 34.89
CA PHE A 256 14.98 36.36 36.18
C PHE A 256 15.12 37.78 36.76
N GLY A 257 14.28 38.70 36.21
CA GLY A 257 14.11 40.01 36.75
C GLY A 257 13.84 39.93 38.26
N ASN A 258 14.70 40.55 38.99
CA ASN A 258 14.57 40.88 40.41
C ASN A 258 13.21 41.46 40.77
#